data_df4b7b42983df36a2582f125beccb52c
#
_entry.id   df4b7b42983df36a2582f125beccb52c
#
_cell.length_a   1.000
_cell.length_b   1.000
_cell.length_c   1.000
_cell.angle_alpha   90.00
_cell.angle_beta   90.00
_cell.angle_gamma   90.00
#
_symmetry.space_group_name_H-M   'P 1'
#
loop_
_entity.id
_entity.type
_entity.pdbx_description
1 polymer ?
#
loop_
_entity_poly.entity_id
_entity_poly.type
_entity_poly.pdbx_seq_one_letter_code
_entity_poly.pdbx_strand_id
1 'polypeptide(L)'
;MATASQLIKILEREIGYRESGENNTKYNRWLGPISGYPHSGYGYPWCASFASWAYAQAGLRAGADFPRTASCAVGVSWYRARGRWGSTPRVGAQVYYGPGGGTHTEIVVAVSSSSITTIGGNTSGSLGGTYYNGDGVYKKSVARSESRIYGYGYPTGLDDDDLTSADIKEIARAVWDSDGVIEAPPERVAAGNTHWKGGSYLAETYRRITDIQARVRSAEGEVAIPAVADAGQVAAAVLAGLAPETVADSIPPAVAARVLELLRGRLAGGAS
;
A
#
# COMPACT_ATOMS: atom_id res chain seq x y z
N MET A 1 -13.79 -1.85 12.68
CA MET A 1 -13.37 -0.49 12.22
C MET A 1 -13.19 -0.57 10.71
N ALA A 2 -13.35 0.52 9.97
CA ALA A 2 -13.18 0.54 8.53
C ALA A 2 -11.69 0.39 8.20
N THR A 3 -11.33 -0.39 7.18
CA THR A 3 -9.93 -0.55 6.75
C THR A 3 -9.71 0.02 5.35
N ALA A 4 -8.48 0.40 5.03
CA ALA A 4 -8.13 0.85 3.69
C ALA A 4 -8.45 -0.23 2.64
N SER A 5 -8.21 -1.50 2.94
CA SER A 5 -8.56 -2.64 2.06
C SER A 5 -10.07 -2.76 1.80
N GLN A 6 -10.90 -2.52 2.80
CA GLN A 6 -12.37 -2.52 2.61
C GLN A 6 -12.80 -1.37 1.69
N LEU A 7 -12.24 -0.18 1.89
CA LEU A 7 -12.50 0.97 1.01
C LEU A 7 -12.08 0.68 -0.43
N ILE A 8 -10.90 0.10 -0.64
CA ILE A 8 -10.38 -0.26 -1.98
C ILE A 8 -11.31 -1.27 -2.65
N LYS A 9 -11.75 -2.33 -1.96
CA LYS A 9 -12.69 -3.32 -2.50
C LYS A 9 -14.02 -2.68 -2.92
N ILE A 10 -14.52 -1.70 -2.17
CA ILE A 10 -15.74 -0.95 -2.52
C ILE A 10 -15.50 -0.15 -3.80
N LEU A 11 -14.41 0.59 -3.88
CA LEU A 11 -14.05 1.39 -5.04
C LEU A 11 -13.84 0.54 -6.30
N GLU A 12 -13.18 -0.61 -6.19
CA GLU A 12 -12.90 -1.50 -7.30
C GLU A 12 -14.16 -2.13 -7.92
N ARG A 13 -15.19 -2.39 -7.11
CA ARG A 13 -16.49 -2.87 -7.59
C ARG A 13 -17.25 -1.83 -8.41
N GLU A 14 -16.93 -0.57 -8.27
CA GLU A 14 -17.56 0.53 -8.98
C GLU A 14 -16.88 0.86 -10.32
N ILE A 15 -15.70 0.30 -10.60
CA ILE A 15 -14.98 0.54 -11.86
C ILE A 15 -15.86 0.09 -13.04
N GLY A 16 -16.00 0.98 -14.01
CA GLY A 16 -16.86 0.75 -15.18
C GLY A 16 -18.30 1.24 -15.01
N TYR A 17 -18.69 1.70 -13.81
CA TYR A 17 -19.98 2.38 -13.66
C TYR A 17 -20.06 3.61 -14.58
N ARG A 18 -21.23 3.84 -15.21
CA ARG A 18 -21.51 4.98 -16.08
C ARG A 18 -22.72 5.76 -15.57
N GLU A 19 -22.68 7.06 -15.71
CA GLU A 19 -23.86 7.88 -15.48
C GLU A 19 -24.94 7.66 -16.58
N SER A 20 -26.17 7.93 -16.25
CA SER A 20 -27.31 7.84 -17.19
C SER A 20 -27.75 9.22 -17.68
N GLY A 21 -26.79 10.02 -18.22
CA GLY A 21 -27.04 11.38 -18.69
C GLY A 21 -27.24 12.39 -17.55
N GLU A 22 -26.92 13.66 -17.79
CA GLU A 22 -27.14 14.78 -16.85
C GLU A 22 -26.60 14.53 -15.43
N ASN A 23 -25.48 13.83 -15.29
CA ASN A 23 -24.90 13.45 -13.99
C ASN A 23 -25.89 12.65 -13.08
N ASN A 24 -26.76 11.84 -13.69
CA ASN A 24 -27.72 11.03 -12.95
C ASN A 24 -27.05 9.74 -12.49
N THR A 25 -26.63 9.70 -11.24
CA THR A 25 -25.91 8.59 -10.63
C THR A 25 -26.53 8.15 -9.31
N LYS A 26 -26.25 6.90 -8.91
CA LYS A 26 -26.62 6.43 -7.56
C LYS A 26 -25.93 7.22 -6.45
N TYR A 27 -24.73 7.78 -6.72
CA TYR A 27 -23.94 8.56 -5.77
C TYR A 27 -24.56 9.93 -5.49
N ASN A 28 -25.02 10.63 -6.54
CA ASN A 28 -25.74 11.88 -6.40
C ASN A 28 -27.10 11.66 -5.72
N ARG A 29 -27.83 10.60 -6.07
CA ARG A 29 -29.08 10.23 -5.42
C ARG A 29 -28.90 9.93 -3.93
N TRP A 30 -27.78 9.27 -3.55
CA TRP A 30 -27.41 9.04 -2.16
C TRP A 30 -27.08 10.33 -1.42
N LEU A 31 -26.36 11.25 -2.07
CA LEU A 31 -26.03 12.55 -1.48
C LEU A 31 -27.29 13.41 -1.28
N GLY A 32 -28.19 13.42 -2.25
CA GLY A 32 -29.45 14.15 -2.23
C GLY A 32 -29.41 15.49 -2.97
N PRO A 33 -30.49 16.27 -2.89
CA PRO A 33 -30.59 17.56 -3.56
C PRO A 33 -29.56 18.56 -3.05
N ILE A 34 -29.04 19.39 -3.95
CA ILE A 34 -28.21 20.54 -3.61
C ILE A 34 -28.76 21.81 -4.28
N SER A 35 -28.60 22.95 -3.62
CA SER A 35 -29.09 24.22 -4.14
C SER A 35 -28.43 24.62 -5.45
N GLY A 36 -29.18 25.20 -6.37
CA GLY A 36 -28.69 25.68 -7.66
C GLY A 36 -28.69 24.64 -8.79
N TYR A 37 -29.15 23.41 -8.53
CA TYR A 37 -29.28 22.37 -9.55
C TYR A 37 -30.75 21.98 -9.78
N PRO A 38 -31.12 21.67 -11.05
CA PRO A 38 -32.51 21.56 -11.44
C PRO A 38 -33.19 20.29 -10.93
N HIS A 39 -32.42 19.23 -10.64
CA HIS A 39 -32.97 17.93 -10.30
C HIS A 39 -32.85 17.60 -8.82
N SER A 40 -33.83 16.91 -8.28
CA SER A 40 -33.82 16.43 -6.91
C SER A 40 -32.87 15.23 -6.78
N GLY A 41 -31.64 15.48 -6.34
CA GLY A 41 -30.62 14.48 -6.08
C GLY A 41 -29.77 14.05 -7.29
N TYR A 42 -29.73 14.84 -8.36
CA TYR A 42 -28.80 14.68 -9.47
C TYR A 42 -28.66 15.96 -10.30
N GLY A 43 -27.89 15.91 -11.40
CA GLY A 43 -27.69 17.06 -12.31
C GLY A 43 -26.42 17.88 -11.98
N TYR A 44 -25.65 17.52 -10.99
CA TYR A 44 -24.42 18.18 -10.59
C TYR A 44 -23.21 17.23 -10.73
N PRO A 45 -21.97 17.77 -10.91
CA PRO A 45 -20.76 16.95 -10.96
C PRO A 45 -20.65 16.03 -9.74
N TRP A 46 -20.26 14.77 -9.95
CA TRP A 46 -20.40 13.75 -8.93
C TRP A 46 -19.08 13.14 -8.43
N CYS A 47 -17.91 13.74 -8.73
CA CYS A 47 -16.64 13.25 -8.23
C CYS A 47 -16.56 13.27 -6.68
N ALA A 48 -16.96 14.38 -6.05
CA ALA A 48 -16.98 14.49 -4.60
C ALA A 48 -18.13 13.70 -3.95
N SER A 49 -19.28 13.57 -4.65
CA SER A 49 -20.37 12.67 -4.20
C SER A 49 -19.95 11.22 -4.20
N PHE A 50 -19.21 10.77 -5.25
CA PHE A 50 -18.64 9.43 -5.32
C PHE A 50 -17.69 9.15 -4.15
N ALA A 51 -16.74 10.05 -3.90
CA ALA A 51 -15.80 9.91 -2.80
C ALA A 51 -16.53 9.85 -1.44
N SER A 52 -17.48 10.76 -1.23
CA SER A 52 -18.32 10.78 -0.01
C SER A 52 -19.10 9.48 0.17
N TRP A 53 -19.68 8.97 -0.90
CA TRP A 53 -20.41 7.70 -0.89
C TRP A 53 -19.49 6.52 -0.55
N ALA A 54 -18.32 6.44 -1.18
CA ALA A 54 -17.38 5.34 -0.96
C ALA A 54 -16.89 5.27 0.50
N TYR A 55 -16.57 6.42 1.11
CA TYR A 55 -16.21 6.47 2.52
C TYR A 55 -17.36 6.02 3.43
N ALA A 56 -18.59 6.45 3.14
CA ALA A 56 -19.75 6.02 3.92
C ALA A 56 -20.01 4.52 3.79
N GLN A 57 -19.84 3.94 2.59
CA GLN A 57 -19.97 2.48 2.38
C GLN A 57 -18.88 1.70 3.12
N ALA A 58 -17.69 2.27 3.29
CA ALA A 58 -16.63 1.69 4.12
C ALA A 58 -16.89 1.80 5.63
N GLY A 59 -18.00 2.45 6.05
CA GLY A 59 -18.37 2.58 7.45
C GLY A 59 -17.83 3.84 8.15
N LEU A 60 -17.24 4.78 7.42
CA LEU A 60 -16.81 6.06 7.97
C LEU A 60 -18.00 6.97 8.24
N ARG A 61 -17.89 7.83 9.25
CA ARG A 61 -18.95 8.74 9.69
C ARG A 61 -18.89 10.06 8.94
N ALA A 62 -19.93 10.35 8.18
CA ALA A 62 -20.10 11.60 7.45
C ALA A 62 -20.03 12.82 8.39
N GLY A 63 -19.28 13.85 7.99
CA GLY A 63 -19.09 15.07 8.77
C GLY A 63 -18.13 14.95 9.96
N ALA A 64 -17.80 13.74 10.39
CA ALA A 64 -16.81 13.46 11.44
C ALA A 64 -15.48 12.96 10.85
N ASP A 65 -15.55 11.93 10.02
CA ASP A 65 -14.37 11.25 9.49
C ASP A 65 -14.00 11.75 8.07
N PHE A 66 -14.98 12.17 7.29
CA PHE A 66 -14.84 12.73 5.94
C PHE A 66 -15.89 13.80 5.64
N PRO A 67 -15.70 14.70 4.64
CA PRO A 67 -16.70 15.67 4.21
C PRO A 67 -17.79 14.99 3.36
N ARG A 68 -19.07 15.08 3.77
CA ARG A 68 -20.19 14.67 2.93
C ARG A 68 -20.63 15.84 2.06
N THR A 69 -20.12 15.90 0.82
CA THR A 69 -20.30 17.05 -0.07
C THR A 69 -20.21 16.67 -1.55
N ALA A 70 -20.87 17.44 -2.43
CA ALA A 70 -20.67 17.40 -3.88
C ALA A 70 -19.59 18.39 -4.35
N SER A 71 -19.12 19.30 -3.49
CA SER A 71 -18.16 20.34 -3.83
C SER A 71 -16.74 19.99 -3.43
N CYS A 72 -15.82 19.93 -4.38
CA CYS A 72 -14.39 19.77 -4.12
C CYS A 72 -13.83 20.88 -3.22
N ALA A 73 -14.19 22.14 -3.48
CA ALA A 73 -13.73 23.28 -2.69
C ALA A 73 -14.20 23.20 -1.22
N VAL A 74 -15.44 22.77 -0.98
CA VAL A 74 -15.96 22.51 0.37
C VAL A 74 -15.18 21.38 1.02
N GLY A 75 -14.87 20.31 0.29
CA GLY A 75 -14.04 19.20 0.78
C GLY A 75 -12.65 19.65 1.22
N VAL A 76 -11.97 20.44 0.39
CA VAL A 76 -10.64 21.02 0.73
C VAL A 76 -10.74 21.85 2.01
N SER A 77 -11.71 22.76 2.10
CA SER A 77 -11.90 23.63 3.25
C SER A 77 -12.19 22.82 4.51
N TRP A 78 -12.99 21.75 4.40
CA TRP A 78 -13.33 20.86 5.51
C TRP A 78 -12.11 20.14 6.09
N TYR A 79 -11.25 19.57 5.23
CA TYR A 79 -10.02 18.91 5.67
C TYR A 79 -9.02 19.90 6.27
N ARG A 80 -8.84 21.08 5.66
CA ARG A 80 -7.95 22.12 6.17
C ARG A 80 -8.36 22.62 7.54
N ALA A 81 -9.65 22.90 7.74
CA ALA A 81 -10.19 23.38 9.01
C ALA A 81 -9.99 22.38 10.18
N ARG A 82 -9.68 21.10 9.86
CA ARG A 82 -9.44 20.03 10.84
C ARG A 82 -7.98 19.61 10.96
N GLY A 83 -7.05 20.31 10.29
CA GLY A 83 -5.64 19.93 10.26
C GLY A 83 -5.37 18.59 9.54
N ARG A 84 -6.30 18.16 8.67
CA ARG A 84 -6.26 16.87 7.95
C ARG A 84 -5.94 17.07 6.48
N TRP A 85 -5.03 17.98 6.17
CA TRP A 85 -4.62 18.34 4.82
C TRP A 85 -3.10 18.31 4.68
N GLY A 86 -2.58 17.84 3.54
CA GLY A 86 -1.13 17.85 3.29
C GLY A 86 -0.77 17.57 1.82
N SER A 87 0.54 17.47 1.58
CA SER A 87 1.11 17.20 0.26
C SER A 87 1.58 15.76 0.07
N THR A 88 1.56 14.93 1.11
CA THR A 88 2.03 13.54 1.06
C THR A 88 0.88 12.59 0.74
N PRO A 89 0.95 11.81 -0.36
CA PRO A 89 -0.08 10.82 -0.66
C PRO A 89 -0.09 9.70 0.38
N ARG A 90 -1.30 9.22 0.71
CA ARG A 90 -1.53 8.03 1.55
C ARG A 90 -2.65 7.21 0.94
N VAL A 91 -2.63 5.90 1.10
CA VAL A 91 -3.75 5.05 0.73
C VAL A 91 -4.99 5.47 1.52
N GLY A 92 -6.14 5.52 0.87
CA GLY A 92 -7.38 6.03 1.45
C GLY A 92 -7.52 7.56 1.49
N ALA A 93 -6.46 8.32 1.19
CA ALA A 93 -6.55 9.78 1.10
C ALA A 93 -7.37 10.22 -0.12
N GLN A 94 -8.05 11.35 0.02
CA GLN A 94 -8.76 12.02 -1.08
C GLN A 94 -7.82 13.02 -1.75
N VAL A 95 -7.41 12.75 -3.00
CA VAL A 95 -6.59 13.67 -3.81
C VAL A 95 -7.50 14.71 -4.48
N TYR A 96 -7.05 15.95 -4.50
CA TYR A 96 -7.75 17.09 -5.12
C TYR A 96 -6.92 17.71 -6.20
N TYR A 97 -7.56 18.08 -7.30
CA TYR A 97 -6.92 18.59 -8.52
C TYR A 97 -7.40 20.00 -8.90
N GLY A 98 -6.51 20.70 -9.61
CA GLY A 98 -6.76 22.02 -10.18
C GLY A 98 -6.64 23.17 -9.20
N PRO A 99 -6.93 24.40 -9.64
CA PRO A 99 -6.79 25.59 -8.81
C PRO A 99 -7.61 25.51 -7.53
N GLY A 100 -6.95 25.69 -6.39
CA GLY A 100 -7.58 25.57 -5.08
C GLY A 100 -8.10 24.18 -4.73
N GLY A 101 -7.81 23.17 -5.56
CA GLY A 101 -8.37 21.81 -5.43
C GLY A 101 -9.85 21.73 -5.79
N GLY A 102 -10.39 22.74 -6.44
CA GLY A 102 -11.83 22.87 -6.70
C GLY A 102 -12.32 22.16 -7.95
N THR A 103 -11.42 21.64 -8.80
CA THR A 103 -11.79 21.11 -10.12
C THR A 103 -12.26 19.66 -10.08
N HIS A 104 -11.54 18.79 -9.38
CA HIS A 104 -11.80 17.35 -9.35
C HIS A 104 -11.24 16.69 -8.09
N THR A 105 -11.74 15.49 -7.79
CA THR A 105 -11.23 14.69 -6.67
C THR A 105 -11.39 13.19 -6.93
N GLU A 106 -10.46 12.40 -6.40
CA GLU A 106 -10.43 10.95 -6.47
C GLU A 106 -9.90 10.36 -5.15
N ILE A 107 -9.98 9.06 -4.96
CA ILE A 107 -9.43 8.37 -3.79
C ILE A 107 -8.16 7.63 -4.19
N VAL A 108 -7.09 7.80 -3.42
CA VAL A 108 -5.82 7.10 -3.58
C VAL A 108 -5.97 5.66 -3.09
N VAL A 109 -5.66 4.69 -3.96
CA VAL A 109 -5.76 3.25 -3.65
C VAL A 109 -4.40 2.56 -3.61
N ALA A 110 -3.35 3.18 -4.15
CA ALA A 110 -1.96 2.72 -3.97
C ALA A 110 -1.00 3.90 -4.11
N VAL A 111 0.17 3.78 -3.49
CA VAL A 111 1.24 4.78 -3.52
C VAL A 111 2.56 4.08 -3.83
N SER A 112 3.31 4.59 -4.79
CA SER A 112 4.69 4.20 -5.10
C SER A 112 5.65 5.38 -4.89
N SER A 113 6.94 5.18 -5.16
CA SER A 113 7.93 6.26 -5.11
C SER A 113 7.64 7.40 -6.11
N SER A 114 7.11 7.08 -7.29
CA SER A 114 6.92 8.03 -8.41
C SER A 114 5.47 8.31 -8.76
N SER A 115 4.51 7.46 -8.36
CA SER A 115 3.12 7.57 -8.75
C SER A 115 2.15 7.26 -7.61
N ILE A 116 0.90 7.68 -7.81
CA ILE A 116 -0.26 7.21 -7.06
C ILE A 116 -1.20 6.49 -8.01
N THR A 117 -1.90 5.47 -7.52
CA THR A 117 -3.05 4.90 -8.21
C THR A 117 -4.31 5.43 -7.56
N THR A 118 -5.25 5.91 -8.37
CA THR A 118 -6.50 6.50 -7.89
C THR A 118 -7.71 5.81 -8.50
N ILE A 119 -8.84 5.86 -7.80
CA ILE A 119 -10.16 5.54 -8.35
C ILE A 119 -11.07 6.74 -8.10
N GLY A 120 -11.72 7.22 -9.16
CA GLY A 120 -12.59 8.38 -9.10
C GLY A 120 -13.82 8.22 -9.98
N GLY A 121 -14.86 8.93 -9.62
CA GLY A 121 -16.09 9.09 -10.39
C GLY A 121 -16.15 10.43 -11.12
N ASN A 122 -17.07 10.59 -12.07
CA ASN A 122 -17.19 11.81 -12.90
C ASN A 122 -15.91 12.12 -13.66
N THR A 123 -15.23 11.11 -14.18
CA THR A 123 -13.90 11.22 -14.75
C THR A 123 -13.76 10.35 -16.00
N SER A 124 -12.60 10.43 -16.66
CA SER A 124 -12.18 9.59 -17.76
C SER A 124 -10.99 8.70 -17.37
N GLY A 125 -10.58 7.78 -18.23
CA GLY A 125 -9.47 6.85 -17.95
C GLY A 125 -8.08 7.47 -17.85
N SER A 126 -7.94 8.79 -18.08
CA SER A 126 -6.68 9.53 -17.97
C SER A 126 -6.90 10.94 -17.44
N LEU A 127 -5.83 11.65 -17.05
CA LEU A 127 -5.89 13.07 -16.70
C LEU A 127 -5.89 13.97 -17.94
N GLY A 128 -5.76 13.41 -19.13
CA GLY A 128 -5.99 14.15 -20.40
C GLY A 128 -7.48 14.42 -20.64
N GLY A 129 -7.81 15.50 -21.35
CA GLY A 129 -9.20 15.76 -21.72
C GLY A 129 -10.14 16.07 -20.56
N THR A 130 -11.26 15.35 -20.49
CA THR A 130 -12.36 15.60 -19.56
C THR A 130 -12.22 14.88 -18.20
N TYR A 131 -11.02 14.81 -17.65
CA TYR A 131 -10.79 14.14 -16.35
C TYR A 131 -11.65 14.68 -15.21
N TYR A 132 -12.18 15.88 -15.30
CA TYR A 132 -12.96 16.58 -14.28
C TYR A 132 -14.47 16.56 -14.54
N ASN A 133 -14.90 16.05 -15.68
CA ASN A 133 -16.32 15.90 -16.05
C ASN A 133 -16.46 14.77 -17.06
N GLY A 134 -15.99 13.58 -16.71
CA GLY A 134 -16.15 12.36 -17.50
C GLY A 134 -17.39 11.59 -17.08
N ASP A 135 -17.65 10.52 -17.78
CA ASP A 135 -18.93 9.78 -17.77
C ASP A 135 -18.96 8.61 -16.78
N GLY A 136 -17.85 8.32 -16.07
CA GLY A 136 -17.79 7.07 -15.34
C GLY A 136 -16.84 7.01 -14.16
N VAL A 137 -16.70 5.80 -13.61
CA VAL A 137 -15.73 5.45 -12.58
C VAL A 137 -14.54 4.73 -13.23
N TYR A 138 -13.34 5.27 -12.99
CA TYR A 138 -12.10 4.75 -13.54
C TYR A 138 -10.98 4.63 -12.51
N LYS A 139 -10.11 3.65 -12.76
CA LYS A 139 -8.82 3.50 -12.07
C LYS A 139 -7.71 4.09 -12.94
N LYS A 140 -6.84 4.90 -12.36
CA LYS A 140 -5.76 5.61 -13.07
C LYS A 140 -4.46 5.55 -12.30
N SER A 141 -3.33 5.61 -13.02
CA SER A 141 -2.02 5.92 -12.46
C SER A 141 -1.68 7.38 -12.75
N VAL A 142 -1.29 8.12 -11.73
CA VAL A 142 -0.98 9.56 -11.79
C VAL A 142 0.42 9.78 -11.20
N ALA A 143 1.30 10.48 -11.93
CA ALA A 143 2.62 10.82 -11.41
C ALA A 143 2.48 11.69 -10.15
N ARG A 144 3.28 11.45 -9.12
CA ARG A 144 3.30 12.30 -7.91
C ARG A 144 3.75 13.73 -8.18
N SER A 145 4.48 13.95 -9.28
CA SER A 145 4.90 15.27 -9.79
C SER A 145 3.85 15.95 -10.67
N GLU A 146 2.65 15.37 -10.84
CA GLU A 146 1.59 15.96 -11.65
C GLU A 146 1.19 17.32 -11.07
N SER A 147 1.40 18.38 -11.86
CA SER A 147 1.22 19.77 -11.45
C SER A 147 -0.23 20.14 -11.09
N ARG A 148 -1.19 19.38 -11.56
CA ARG A 148 -2.62 19.56 -11.22
C ARG A 148 -2.98 19.04 -9.83
N ILE A 149 -2.15 18.23 -9.18
CA ILE A 149 -2.38 17.81 -7.79
C ILE A 149 -2.24 19.04 -6.88
N TYR A 150 -3.35 19.42 -6.26
CA TYR A 150 -3.38 20.51 -5.30
C TYR A 150 -3.01 20.07 -3.89
N GLY A 151 -3.36 18.84 -3.53
CA GLY A 151 -3.04 18.22 -2.24
C GLY A 151 -3.99 17.08 -1.88
N TYR A 152 -3.87 16.65 -0.63
CA TYR A 152 -4.57 15.48 -0.13
C TYR A 152 -5.32 15.79 1.16
N GLY A 153 -6.59 15.37 1.22
CA GLY A 153 -7.37 15.33 2.44
C GLY A 153 -7.29 13.94 3.07
N TYR A 154 -7.10 13.88 4.38
CA TYR A 154 -6.95 12.64 5.13
C TYR A 154 -8.21 12.34 5.93
N PRO A 155 -9.06 11.38 5.52
CA PRO A 155 -10.15 10.90 6.34
C PRO A 155 -9.60 10.24 7.61
N THR A 156 -10.41 10.18 8.67
CA THR A 156 -10.11 9.41 9.88
C THR A 156 -10.97 8.15 9.94
N GLY A 157 -10.64 7.23 10.84
CA GLY A 157 -11.41 6.00 11.00
C GLY A 157 -11.14 4.94 9.93
N LEU A 158 -10.15 5.16 9.07
CA LEU A 158 -9.51 4.09 8.31
C LEU A 158 -8.35 3.59 9.15
N ASP A 159 -8.40 2.34 9.56
CA ASP A 159 -7.24 1.68 10.10
C ASP A 159 -6.25 1.46 8.95
N ASP A 160 -5.02 1.88 9.16
CA ASP A 160 -3.94 1.50 8.25
C ASP A 160 -3.85 -0.02 8.28
N ASP A 161 -4.02 -0.66 7.12
CA ASP A 161 -3.66 -2.07 6.93
C ASP A 161 -2.13 -2.23 6.89
N ASP A 162 -1.41 -1.25 7.42
CA ASP A 162 0.03 -1.33 7.57
C ASP A 162 0.34 -2.54 8.45
N LEU A 163 1.22 -3.38 7.94
CA LEU A 163 1.75 -4.51 8.69
C LEU A 163 2.22 -4.01 10.05
N THR A 164 1.58 -4.46 11.10
CA THR A 164 2.03 -4.12 12.45
C THR A 164 3.44 -4.70 12.66
N SER A 165 4.17 -4.17 13.64
CA SER A 165 5.47 -4.77 14.02
C SER A 165 5.33 -6.25 14.40
N ALA A 166 4.15 -6.69 14.83
CA ALA A 166 3.84 -8.11 15.07
C ALA A 166 3.68 -8.88 13.76
N ASP A 167 2.97 -8.32 12.77
CA ASP A 167 2.80 -8.94 11.45
C ASP A 167 4.14 -9.04 10.71
N ILE A 168 4.96 -7.99 10.76
CA ILE A 168 6.32 -8.00 10.19
C ILE A 168 7.18 -9.09 10.83
N LYS A 169 7.13 -9.24 12.16
CA LYS A 169 7.84 -10.30 12.88
C LYS A 169 7.33 -11.70 12.52
N GLU A 170 6.03 -11.85 12.34
CA GLU A 170 5.42 -13.13 11.97
C GLU A 170 5.76 -13.51 10.52
N ILE A 171 5.71 -12.55 9.59
CA ILE A 171 6.15 -12.74 8.20
C ILE A 171 7.64 -13.08 8.16
N ALA A 172 8.47 -12.34 8.89
CA ALA A 172 9.90 -12.63 8.98
C ALA A 172 10.15 -14.06 9.51
N ARG A 173 9.44 -14.49 10.56
CA ARG A 173 9.51 -15.87 11.04
C ARG A 173 9.07 -16.88 10.00
N ALA A 174 7.93 -16.63 9.34
CA ALA A 174 7.43 -17.52 8.30
C ALA A 174 8.43 -17.69 7.15
N VAL A 175 9.10 -16.62 6.75
CA VAL A 175 10.18 -16.66 5.73
C VAL A 175 11.39 -17.46 6.25
N TRP A 176 11.85 -17.18 7.49
CA TRP A 176 12.99 -17.90 8.10
C TRP A 176 12.74 -19.38 8.34
N ASP A 177 11.50 -19.74 8.68
CA ASP A 177 11.10 -21.12 8.98
C ASP A 177 10.62 -21.89 7.74
N SER A 178 10.46 -21.20 6.59
CA SER A 178 10.09 -21.85 5.34
C SER A 178 11.23 -22.70 4.80
N ASP A 179 10.95 -23.96 4.59
CA ASP A 179 11.83 -24.87 3.85
C ASP A 179 11.75 -24.53 2.35
N GLY A 180 12.88 -24.59 1.63
CA GLY A 180 12.89 -24.29 0.20
C GLY A 180 13.35 -22.87 -0.15
N VAL A 181 13.74 -22.03 0.81
CA VAL A 181 14.18 -20.65 0.59
C VAL A 181 15.65 -20.58 0.17
N ILE A 182 16.48 -21.46 0.70
CA ILE A 182 17.93 -21.48 0.47
C ILE A 182 18.33 -22.87 -0.04
N GLU A 183 19.01 -22.93 -1.17
CA GLU A 183 19.57 -24.20 -1.66
C GLU A 183 20.58 -24.77 -0.66
N ALA A 184 20.49 -26.05 -0.39
CA ALA A 184 21.42 -26.71 0.50
C ALA A 184 22.81 -26.84 -0.21
N PRO A 185 23.93 -26.79 0.55
CA PRO A 185 25.24 -27.04 -0.02
C PRO A 185 25.32 -28.41 -0.72
N PRO A 186 26.12 -28.59 -1.78
CA PRO A 186 26.15 -29.80 -2.59
C PRO A 186 26.28 -31.09 -1.80
N GLU A 187 27.07 -31.10 -0.73
CA GLU A 187 27.26 -32.24 0.16
C GLU A 187 26.02 -32.64 0.95
N ARG A 188 25.05 -31.73 1.12
CA ARG A 188 23.77 -32.00 1.78
C ARG A 188 22.70 -32.40 0.78
N VAL A 189 22.77 -31.89 -0.45
CA VAL A 189 21.90 -32.33 -1.54
C VAL A 189 22.09 -33.82 -1.79
N ALA A 190 23.32 -34.30 -1.79
CA ALA A 190 23.66 -35.71 -1.92
C ALA A 190 23.08 -36.61 -0.80
N ALA A 191 22.77 -36.02 0.39
CA ALA A 191 22.13 -36.69 1.50
C ALA A 191 20.60 -36.58 1.49
N GLY A 192 19.99 -36.06 0.41
CA GLY A 192 18.55 -35.95 0.22
C GLY A 192 17.91 -34.65 0.75
N ASN A 193 18.70 -33.75 1.29
CA ASN A 193 18.20 -32.44 1.73
C ASN A 193 18.56 -31.36 0.68
N THR A 194 17.61 -31.00 -0.14
CA THR A 194 17.83 -30.10 -1.28
C THR A 194 17.73 -28.61 -0.90
N HIS A 195 17.05 -28.29 0.21
CA HIS A 195 16.84 -26.91 0.65
C HIS A 195 16.94 -26.81 2.18
N TRP A 196 17.28 -25.62 2.64
CA TRP A 196 17.42 -25.30 4.05
C TRP A 196 16.52 -24.13 4.46
N LYS A 197 16.04 -24.18 5.70
CA LYS A 197 15.47 -23.01 6.36
C LYS A 197 16.57 -21.98 6.61
N GLY A 198 16.23 -20.67 6.52
CA GLY A 198 17.19 -19.60 6.72
C GLY A 198 17.95 -19.71 8.05
N GLY A 199 17.23 -20.03 9.14
CA GLY A 199 17.84 -20.25 10.46
C GLY A 199 18.85 -21.42 10.48
N SER A 200 18.54 -22.52 9.81
CA SER A 200 19.44 -23.68 9.71
C SER A 200 20.71 -23.35 8.91
N TYR A 201 20.57 -22.58 7.82
CA TYR A 201 21.71 -22.13 7.03
C TYR A 201 22.68 -21.26 7.83
N LEU A 202 22.15 -20.29 8.59
CA LEU A 202 22.99 -19.43 9.44
C LEU A 202 23.67 -20.20 10.57
N ALA A 203 22.97 -21.14 11.23
CA ALA A 203 23.53 -21.95 12.27
C ALA A 203 24.70 -22.84 11.74
N GLU A 204 24.52 -23.46 10.57
CA GLU A 204 25.56 -24.27 9.94
C GLU A 204 26.72 -23.39 9.45
N THR A 205 26.46 -22.23 8.87
CA THR A 205 27.50 -21.29 8.47
C THR A 205 28.34 -20.84 9.66
N TYR A 206 27.68 -20.48 10.78
CA TYR A 206 28.37 -20.12 12.01
C TYR A 206 29.24 -21.26 12.55
N ARG A 207 28.71 -22.50 12.58
CA ARG A 207 29.44 -23.68 12.99
C ARG A 207 30.68 -23.91 12.12
N ARG A 208 30.56 -23.80 10.78
CA ARG A 208 31.70 -23.97 9.84
C ARG A 208 32.78 -22.91 10.03
N ILE A 209 32.36 -21.64 10.25
CA ILE A 209 33.30 -20.55 10.54
C ILE A 209 34.07 -20.86 11.84
N THR A 210 33.37 -21.31 12.87
CA THR A 210 33.99 -21.66 14.15
C THR A 210 34.94 -22.84 14.04
N ASP A 211 34.59 -23.88 13.25
CA ASP A 211 35.45 -25.01 12.96
C ASP A 211 36.72 -24.59 12.18
N ILE A 212 36.57 -23.72 11.17
CA ILE A 212 37.69 -23.17 10.42
C ILE A 212 38.60 -22.37 11.35
N GLN A 213 38.04 -21.50 12.20
CA GLN A 213 38.83 -20.75 13.17
C GLN A 213 39.57 -21.64 14.17
N ALA A 214 38.96 -22.75 14.61
CA ALA A 214 39.61 -23.72 15.50
C ALA A 214 40.76 -24.45 14.78
N ARG A 215 40.55 -24.84 13.53
CA ARG A 215 41.59 -25.52 12.70
C ARG A 215 42.75 -24.59 12.37
N VAL A 216 42.48 -23.33 12.04
CA VAL A 216 43.51 -22.30 11.81
C VAL A 216 44.33 -22.11 13.09
N ARG A 217 43.70 -21.96 14.25
CA ARG A 217 44.38 -21.84 15.55
C ARG A 217 45.23 -23.08 15.91
N SER A 218 44.80 -24.27 15.52
CA SER A 218 45.53 -25.52 15.79
C SER A 218 46.64 -25.80 14.80
N ALA A 219 46.54 -25.28 13.57
CA ALA A 219 47.57 -25.44 12.52
C ALA A 219 48.69 -24.40 12.62
N GLU A 220 48.44 -23.28 13.26
CA GLU A 220 49.37 -22.16 13.41
C GLU A 220 49.81 -22.05 14.89
N GLY A 221 50.91 -22.68 15.20
CA GLY A 221 51.68 -22.22 16.32
C GLY A 221 52.07 -20.74 16.11
N GLU A 222 51.41 -19.84 16.80
CA GLU A 222 51.70 -18.39 16.89
C GLU A 222 51.91 -17.65 15.54
N VAL A 223 50.87 -17.55 14.72
CA VAL A 223 50.76 -16.39 13.82
C VAL A 223 49.65 -15.50 14.35
N ALA A 224 50.03 -14.26 14.70
CA ALA A 224 49.09 -13.25 15.10
C ALA A 224 48.12 -12.93 13.95
N ILE A 225 46.92 -13.47 14.00
CA ILE A 225 45.84 -13.10 13.08
C ILE A 225 45.40 -11.68 13.48
N PRO A 226 45.41 -10.71 12.56
CA PRO A 226 44.80 -9.39 12.87
C PRO A 226 43.39 -9.63 13.35
N ALA A 227 42.98 -8.90 14.40
CA ALA A 227 41.66 -9.02 15.02
C ALA A 227 40.59 -9.08 13.92
N VAL A 228 39.92 -10.23 13.81
CA VAL A 228 38.78 -10.38 12.91
C VAL A 228 37.79 -9.30 13.28
N ALA A 229 37.30 -8.57 12.29
CA ALA A 229 36.32 -7.52 12.43
C ALA A 229 35.25 -7.91 13.47
N ASP A 230 34.99 -7.00 14.38
CA ASP A 230 33.97 -7.13 15.42
C ASP A 230 32.69 -7.72 14.82
N ALA A 231 32.05 -8.66 15.50
CA ALA A 231 30.80 -9.26 15.09
C ALA A 231 29.74 -8.22 14.69
N GLY A 232 29.81 -7.03 15.28
CA GLY A 232 29.02 -5.86 14.89
C GLY A 232 29.36 -5.32 13.51
N GLN A 233 30.62 -5.35 13.08
CA GLN A 233 31.04 -4.90 11.75
C GLN A 233 30.62 -5.91 10.68
N VAL A 234 30.68 -7.22 10.98
CA VAL A 234 30.19 -8.28 10.08
C VAL A 234 28.67 -8.20 9.97
N ALA A 235 27.96 -8.03 11.08
CA ALA A 235 26.51 -7.82 11.07
C ALA A 235 26.11 -6.57 10.30
N ALA A 236 26.85 -5.46 10.47
CA ALA A 236 26.60 -4.22 9.73
C ALA A 236 26.85 -4.38 8.22
N ALA A 237 27.91 -5.11 7.82
CA ALA A 237 28.21 -5.39 6.42
C ALA A 237 27.16 -6.33 5.77
N VAL A 238 26.68 -7.33 6.53
CA VAL A 238 25.59 -8.22 6.10
C VAL A 238 24.29 -7.43 5.96
N LEU A 239 23.97 -6.55 6.92
CA LEU A 239 22.78 -5.71 6.88
C LEU A 239 22.84 -4.65 5.75
N ALA A 240 24.04 -4.10 5.48
CA ALA A 240 24.24 -3.18 4.35
C ALA A 240 24.14 -3.88 2.98
N GLY A 241 24.49 -5.17 2.91
CA GLY A 241 24.30 -6.00 1.71
C GLY A 241 22.86 -6.46 1.49
N LEU A 242 22.01 -6.35 2.53
CA LEU A 242 20.58 -6.65 2.50
C LEU A 242 19.77 -5.37 2.21
N ALA A 243 20.18 -4.53 1.23
CA ALA A 243 19.35 -3.43 0.77
C ALA A 243 17.94 -3.95 0.41
N PRO A 244 16.86 -3.26 0.81
CA PRO A 244 15.47 -3.73 0.58
C PRO A 244 15.20 -4.13 -0.88
N GLU A 245 15.85 -3.49 -1.84
CA GLU A 245 15.73 -3.75 -3.26
C GLU A 245 16.39 -5.08 -3.68
N THR A 246 17.56 -5.41 -3.11
CA THR A 246 18.26 -6.69 -3.38
C THR A 246 17.56 -7.88 -2.72
N VAL A 247 16.90 -7.67 -1.58
CA VAL A 247 16.11 -8.71 -0.92
C VAL A 247 14.80 -8.96 -1.68
N ALA A 248 14.15 -7.91 -2.19
CA ALA A 248 12.91 -8.03 -2.97
C ALA A 248 13.14 -8.83 -4.26
N ASP A 249 14.25 -8.57 -4.96
CA ASP A 249 14.62 -9.28 -6.21
C ASP A 249 15.10 -10.72 -5.96
N SER A 250 15.56 -11.03 -4.76
CA SER A 250 16.04 -12.37 -4.39
C SER A 250 14.96 -13.26 -3.76
N ILE A 251 13.75 -12.75 -3.49
CA ILE A 251 12.64 -13.56 -2.97
C ILE A 251 12.14 -14.50 -4.07
N PRO A 252 12.27 -15.84 -3.91
CA PRO A 252 11.75 -16.78 -4.90
C PRO A 252 10.25 -16.57 -5.13
N PRO A 253 9.74 -16.70 -6.38
CA PRO A 253 8.33 -16.52 -6.70
C PRO A 253 7.38 -17.35 -5.82
N ALA A 254 7.80 -18.53 -5.39
CA ALA A 254 7.04 -19.39 -4.49
C ALA A 254 6.87 -18.79 -3.08
N VAL A 255 7.90 -18.10 -2.57
CA VAL A 255 7.86 -17.42 -1.27
C VAL A 255 6.98 -16.18 -1.37
N ALA A 256 7.14 -15.39 -2.44
CA ALA A 256 6.28 -14.25 -2.71
C ALA A 256 4.81 -14.66 -2.85
N ALA A 257 4.52 -15.76 -3.54
CA ALA A 257 3.17 -16.34 -3.65
C ALA A 257 2.62 -16.77 -2.29
N ARG A 258 3.45 -17.40 -1.44
CA ARG A 258 3.04 -17.83 -0.10
C ARG A 258 2.79 -16.66 0.86
N VAL A 259 3.59 -15.62 0.80
CA VAL A 259 3.37 -14.37 1.55
C VAL A 259 2.07 -13.70 1.10
N LEU A 260 1.82 -13.64 -0.21
CA LEU A 260 0.57 -13.11 -0.77
C LEU A 260 -0.65 -13.95 -0.35
N GLU A 261 -0.52 -15.27 -0.29
CA GLU A 261 -1.59 -16.17 0.18
C GLU A 261 -1.89 -15.97 1.66
N LEU A 262 -0.86 -15.85 2.51
CA LEU A 262 -1.00 -15.54 3.93
C LEU A 262 -1.64 -14.17 4.17
N LEU A 263 -1.22 -13.16 3.40
CA LEU A 263 -1.82 -11.82 3.44
C LEU A 263 -3.28 -11.86 2.98
N ARG A 264 -3.59 -12.59 1.89
CA ARG A 264 -4.98 -12.79 1.42
C ARG A 264 -5.83 -13.56 2.41
N GLY A 265 -5.29 -14.59 3.06
CA GLY A 265 -5.98 -15.37 4.08
C GLY A 265 -6.35 -14.53 5.31
N ARG A 266 -5.47 -13.62 5.75
CA ARG A 266 -5.75 -12.68 6.84
C ARG A 266 -6.75 -11.60 6.44
N LEU A 267 -6.64 -11.05 5.22
CA LEU A 267 -7.60 -10.09 4.69
C LEU A 267 -9.00 -10.72 4.51
N ALA A 268 -9.08 -12.03 4.26
CA ALA A 268 -10.34 -12.76 4.18
C ALA A 268 -10.88 -13.23 5.54
N GLY A 269 -10.01 -13.49 6.52
CA GLY A 269 -10.37 -14.02 7.85
C GLY A 269 -10.71 -12.95 8.90
N GLY A 270 -10.54 -11.67 8.60
CA GLY A 270 -10.96 -10.55 9.45
C GLY A 270 -12.46 -10.21 9.37
N ALA A 271 -13.27 -11.11 8.81
CA ALA A 271 -14.72 -10.96 8.66
C ALA A 271 -15.46 -12.01 9.53
N SER A 272 -15.09 -12.11 10.80
CA SER A 272 -15.90 -12.83 11.81
C SER A 272 -15.98 -12.04 13.11
#